data_3d359053d74a8ab5f54c132d2c98069c
#
_entry.id   3d359053d74a8ab5f54c132d2c98069c
#
_cell.length_a   1.000
_cell.length_b   1.000
_cell.length_c   1.000
_cell.angle_alpha   90.00
_cell.angle_beta   90.00
_cell.angle_gamma   90.00
#
_symmetry.space_group_name_H-M   'P 1'
#
loop_
_entity.id
_entity.type
_entity.pdbx_description
1 polymer ?
#
loop_
_entity_poly.entity_id
_entity_poly.type
_entity_poly.pdbx_seq_one_letter_code
_entity_poly.pdbx_strand_id
1 'polypeptide(L)'
;MAALRALSIAALIYCCSGVSAAKPQFRVVAFYTGKEDPAHISFLREADRWFPTMAAKYHFRYDATSDWHNLNADFLAAYQVVVFLDTRPEDSAQRAAFQAYMEHGGGWMGFHFAGFALTPSAYPANWDWYHNTFLGAGSYVSNTWRPTSAVLRVEDRHPATRHLPETFRSSPSEWYRWEKDLRQNPGIDILLSIDSTSFPLGTGPKPHEIWHSGYYPVVWTNKNFKMIYLNMGHNDIDYEHKYDATNRTLSYTLNNPVQDRLIIDGLLWLGSVVREP
;
A
#
# COMPACT_ATOMS: atom_id res chain seq x y z
N MET A 1 29.13 -80.22 6.17
CA MET A 1 29.68 -78.89 6.49
C MET A 1 28.86 -77.83 5.79
N ALA A 2 27.94 -77.20 6.50
CA ALA A 2 27.04 -76.12 5.97
C ALA A 2 27.52 -74.79 6.51
N ALA A 3 27.87 -73.85 5.64
CA ALA A 3 28.31 -72.50 5.99
C ALA A 3 27.11 -71.57 6.07
N LEU A 4 26.83 -71.08 7.25
CA LEU A 4 25.87 -69.98 7.48
C LEU A 4 26.47 -68.68 6.96
N ARG A 5 25.77 -68.00 6.04
CA ARG A 5 26.05 -66.63 5.64
C ARG A 5 25.16 -65.68 6.49
N ALA A 6 25.78 -64.82 7.30
CA ALA A 6 25.11 -63.77 8.03
C ALA A 6 24.85 -62.62 7.08
N LEU A 7 23.57 -62.21 6.93
CA LEU A 7 23.14 -60.96 6.27
C LEU A 7 23.17 -59.83 7.27
N SER A 8 24.06 -58.87 7.08
CA SER A 8 24.07 -57.60 7.84
C SER A 8 23.09 -56.63 7.18
N ILE A 9 22.00 -56.31 7.87
CA ILE A 9 21.06 -55.25 7.48
C ILE A 9 21.60 -53.94 8.01
N ALA A 10 22.12 -53.10 7.12
CA ALA A 10 22.47 -51.71 7.47
C ALA A 10 21.19 -50.86 7.48
N ALA A 11 20.76 -50.42 8.67
CA ALA A 11 19.67 -49.48 8.83
C ALA A 11 20.15 -48.08 8.43
N LEU A 12 19.65 -47.56 7.30
CA LEU A 12 19.83 -46.16 6.92
C LEU A 12 18.94 -45.29 7.83
N ILE A 13 19.55 -44.60 8.79
CA ILE A 13 18.88 -43.57 9.57
C ILE A 13 18.79 -42.32 8.68
N TYR A 14 17.59 -42.05 8.15
CA TYR A 14 17.27 -40.80 7.48
C TYR A 14 17.12 -39.72 8.56
N CYS A 15 18.17 -38.94 8.79
CA CYS A 15 18.06 -37.69 9.55
C CYS A 15 17.24 -36.70 8.71
N CYS A 16 15.94 -36.64 8.97
CA CYS A 16 15.12 -35.49 8.55
C CYS A 16 15.60 -34.24 9.32
N SER A 17 16.54 -33.52 8.73
CA SER A 17 16.88 -32.19 9.16
C SER A 17 15.64 -31.32 8.95
N GLY A 18 14.84 -31.15 9.99
CA GLY A 18 13.74 -30.17 10.00
C GLY A 18 14.33 -28.80 9.74
N VAL A 19 14.15 -28.28 8.53
CA VAL A 19 14.44 -26.88 8.23
C VAL A 19 13.46 -26.05 9.08
N SER A 20 13.92 -25.58 10.23
CA SER A 20 13.16 -24.60 11.01
C SER A 20 13.01 -23.35 10.15
N ALA A 21 11.79 -23.07 9.69
CA ALA A 21 11.53 -21.84 8.98
C ALA A 21 11.93 -20.65 9.88
N ALA A 22 12.80 -19.80 9.39
CA ALA A 22 13.24 -18.63 10.13
C ALA A 22 12.02 -17.80 10.55
N LYS A 23 12.00 -17.34 11.82
CA LYS A 23 10.92 -16.51 12.32
C LYS A 23 10.81 -15.23 11.46
N PRO A 24 9.61 -14.85 11.01
CA PRO A 24 9.44 -13.62 10.21
C PRO A 24 9.95 -12.41 10.99
N GLN A 25 10.54 -11.44 10.28
CA GLN A 25 11.11 -10.24 10.89
C GLN A 25 10.02 -9.35 11.51
N PHE A 26 8.84 -9.29 10.85
CA PHE A 26 7.66 -8.57 11.31
C PHE A 26 6.40 -9.16 10.65
N ARG A 27 5.24 -8.69 11.12
CA ARG A 27 3.93 -9.12 10.62
C ARG A 27 3.16 -7.93 10.06
N VAL A 28 2.54 -8.14 8.91
CA VAL A 28 1.70 -7.19 8.19
C VAL A 28 0.28 -7.75 8.14
N VAL A 29 -0.72 -6.91 8.41
CA VAL A 29 -2.11 -7.22 8.11
C VAL A 29 -2.69 -6.19 7.15
N ALA A 30 -3.32 -6.65 6.08
CA ALA A 30 -4.05 -5.79 5.14
C ALA A 30 -5.56 -5.87 5.38
N PHE A 31 -6.20 -4.71 5.42
CA PHE A 31 -7.64 -4.55 5.47
C PHE A 31 -8.17 -4.05 4.12
N TYR A 32 -9.29 -4.61 3.69
CA TYR A 32 -9.93 -4.24 2.43
C TYR A 32 -11.44 -4.49 2.48
N THR A 33 -12.17 -3.93 1.52
CA THR A 33 -13.60 -4.17 1.36
C THR A 33 -13.90 -5.00 0.12
N GLY A 34 -13.28 -4.69 -1.01
CA GLY A 34 -13.42 -5.45 -2.25
C GLY A 34 -14.81 -5.39 -2.87
N LYS A 35 -15.49 -4.25 -2.74
CA LYS A 35 -16.88 -4.06 -3.19
C LYS A 35 -16.96 -2.90 -4.17
N GLU A 36 -18.02 -2.90 -4.97
CA GLU A 36 -18.51 -1.83 -5.82
C GLU A 36 -17.64 -1.49 -7.02
N ASP A 37 -16.43 -1.00 -6.84
CA ASP A 37 -15.58 -0.53 -7.93
C ASP A 37 -14.71 -1.66 -8.52
N PRO A 38 -14.90 -2.01 -9.81
CA PRO A 38 -14.13 -3.07 -10.46
C PRO A 38 -12.62 -2.84 -10.48
N ALA A 39 -12.18 -1.57 -10.52
CA ALA A 39 -10.75 -1.25 -10.50
C ALA A 39 -10.12 -1.52 -9.13
N HIS A 40 -10.83 -1.18 -8.03
CA HIS A 40 -10.42 -1.55 -6.68
C HIS A 40 -10.40 -3.07 -6.50
N ILE A 41 -11.44 -3.77 -6.94
CA ILE A 41 -11.50 -5.25 -6.88
C ILE A 41 -10.33 -5.88 -7.65
N SER A 42 -10.00 -5.33 -8.82
CA SER A 42 -8.86 -5.80 -9.61
C SER A 42 -7.53 -5.56 -8.91
N PHE A 43 -7.34 -4.39 -8.29
CA PHE A 43 -6.16 -4.10 -7.47
C PHE A 43 -6.02 -5.07 -6.30
N LEU A 44 -7.10 -5.38 -5.61
CA LEU A 44 -7.07 -6.38 -4.52
C LEU A 44 -6.63 -7.76 -5.00
N ARG A 45 -7.15 -8.22 -6.15
CA ARG A 45 -6.73 -9.50 -6.76
C ARG A 45 -5.25 -9.51 -7.16
N GLU A 46 -4.71 -8.37 -7.57
CA GLU A 46 -3.29 -8.20 -7.83
C GLU A 46 -2.49 -8.25 -6.52
N ALA A 47 -2.94 -7.51 -5.50
CA ALA A 47 -2.33 -7.44 -4.18
C ALA A 47 -2.30 -8.82 -3.48
N ASP A 48 -3.39 -9.58 -3.55
CA ASP A 48 -3.48 -10.92 -2.96
C ASP A 48 -2.46 -11.93 -3.51
N ARG A 49 -1.96 -11.70 -4.71
CA ARG A 49 -0.88 -12.51 -5.29
C ARG A 49 0.50 -11.93 -5.01
N TRP A 50 0.62 -10.62 -5.09
CA TRP A 50 1.89 -9.93 -4.99
C TRP A 50 2.43 -9.89 -3.55
N PHE A 51 1.62 -9.48 -2.57
CA PHE A 51 2.08 -9.35 -1.18
C PHE A 51 2.57 -10.67 -0.56
N PRO A 52 1.88 -11.81 -0.71
CA PRO A 52 2.41 -13.10 -0.21
C PRO A 52 3.75 -13.50 -0.85
N THR A 53 3.91 -13.21 -2.16
CA THR A 53 5.18 -13.47 -2.86
C THR A 53 6.31 -12.62 -2.29
N MET A 54 6.03 -11.33 -2.04
CA MET A 54 7.00 -10.42 -1.45
C MET A 54 7.28 -10.77 0.02
N ALA A 55 6.27 -11.18 0.76
CA ALA A 55 6.42 -11.63 2.15
C ALA A 55 7.40 -12.81 2.26
N ALA A 56 7.26 -13.80 1.39
CA ALA A 56 8.18 -14.91 1.31
C ALA A 56 9.61 -14.48 0.93
N LYS A 57 9.75 -13.59 -0.06
CA LYS A 57 11.03 -13.09 -0.56
C LYS A 57 11.80 -12.24 0.46
N TYR A 58 11.07 -11.42 1.24
CA TYR A 58 11.67 -10.44 2.17
C TYR A 58 11.49 -10.83 3.64
N HIS A 59 11.04 -12.07 3.91
CA HIS A 59 10.95 -12.66 5.25
C HIS A 59 10.06 -11.89 6.24
N PHE A 60 8.92 -11.38 5.80
CA PHE A 60 7.86 -10.92 6.68
C PHE A 60 6.62 -11.82 6.55
N ARG A 61 5.71 -11.75 7.51
CA ARG A 61 4.42 -12.42 7.42
C ARG A 61 3.38 -11.44 6.90
N TYR A 62 2.56 -11.89 5.96
CA TYR A 62 1.43 -11.14 5.43
C TYR A 62 0.13 -11.90 5.68
N ASP A 63 -0.82 -11.24 6.30
CA ASP A 63 -2.20 -11.67 6.48
C ASP A 63 -3.12 -10.62 5.85
N ALA A 64 -4.28 -11.00 5.32
CA ALA A 64 -5.27 -10.09 4.75
C ALA A 64 -6.67 -10.44 5.23
N THR A 65 -7.53 -9.45 5.43
CA THR A 65 -8.89 -9.64 5.92
C THR A 65 -9.85 -8.59 5.37
N SER A 66 -11.07 -9.03 5.04
CA SER A 66 -12.21 -8.15 4.77
C SER A 66 -13.13 -7.96 5.99
N ASP A 67 -12.82 -8.63 7.08
CA ASP A 67 -13.54 -8.46 8.34
C ASP A 67 -12.94 -7.30 9.15
N TRP A 68 -13.59 -6.15 9.07
CA TRP A 68 -13.19 -4.94 9.78
C TRP A 68 -13.40 -5.01 11.30
N HIS A 69 -14.14 -6.01 11.85
CA HIS A 69 -14.19 -6.23 13.29
C HIS A 69 -12.83 -6.63 13.88
N ASN A 70 -11.93 -7.14 13.04
CA ASN A 70 -10.55 -7.41 13.41
C ASN A 70 -9.73 -6.12 13.63
N LEU A 71 -10.22 -4.95 13.24
CA LEU A 71 -9.56 -3.68 13.52
C LEU A 71 -9.83 -3.25 14.96
N ASN A 72 -9.24 -3.97 15.90
CA ASN A 72 -9.32 -3.76 17.34
C ASN A 72 -7.95 -3.95 18.01
N ALA A 73 -7.79 -3.49 19.24
CA ALA A 73 -6.49 -3.45 19.92
C ALA A 73 -5.87 -4.85 20.10
N ASP A 74 -6.67 -5.85 20.48
CA ASP A 74 -6.18 -7.21 20.74
C ASP A 74 -5.62 -7.86 19.47
N PHE A 75 -6.34 -7.71 18.34
CA PHE A 75 -5.91 -8.25 17.06
C PHE A 75 -4.66 -7.50 16.53
N LEU A 76 -4.67 -6.17 16.60
CA LEU A 76 -3.58 -5.33 16.10
C LEU A 76 -2.28 -5.51 16.90
N ALA A 77 -2.34 -5.90 18.17
CA ALA A 77 -1.16 -6.18 18.99
C ALA A 77 -0.22 -7.24 18.37
N ALA A 78 -0.73 -8.09 17.47
CA ALA A 78 0.08 -9.10 16.80
C ALA A 78 0.83 -8.58 15.56
N TYR A 79 0.59 -7.35 15.10
CA TYR A 79 1.09 -6.83 13.83
C TYR A 79 1.88 -5.53 14.01
N GLN A 80 2.99 -5.43 13.30
CA GLN A 80 3.83 -4.24 13.26
C GLN A 80 3.39 -3.26 12.17
N VAL A 81 2.70 -3.75 11.12
CA VAL A 81 2.24 -2.92 10.02
C VAL A 81 0.78 -3.25 9.68
N VAL A 82 -0.03 -2.21 9.57
CA VAL A 82 -1.38 -2.26 9.02
C VAL A 82 -1.36 -1.67 7.61
N VAL A 83 -2.01 -2.34 6.65
CA VAL A 83 -2.17 -1.85 5.28
C VAL A 83 -3.66 -1.63 5.01
N PHE A 84 -4.01 -0.48 4.44
CA PHE A 84 -5.34 -0.25 3.88
C PHE A 84 -5.24 -0.27 2.35
N LEU A 85 -5.88 -1.26 1.73
CA LEU A 85 -5.75 -1.47 0.30
C LEU A 85 -6.73 -0.63 -0.54
N ASP A 86 -8.01 -0.59 -0.18
CA ASP A 86 -9.05 0.04 -1.00
C ASP A 86 -10.01 0.94 -0.23
N THR A 87 -9.84 1.05 1.08
CA THR A 87 -10.73 1.84 1.92
C THR A 87 -10.14 2.07 3.30
N ARG A 88 -10.89 2.65 4.19
CA ARG A 88 -10.58 2.94 5.60
C ARG A 88 -11.77 2.60 6.48
N PRO A 89 -11.59 2.48 7.82
CA PRO A 89 -12.71 2.14 8.72
C PRO A 89 -13.77 3.24 8.77
N GLU A 90 -15.03 2.81 8.84
CA GLU A 90 -16.19 3.71 9.01
C GLU A 90 -16.72 3.70 10.45
N ASP A 91 -16.59 2.58 11.14
CA ASP A 91 -17.04 2.44 12.53
C ASP A 91 -16.14 3.20 13.50
N SER A 92 -16.76 3.85 14.49
CA SER A 92 -16.05 4.70 15.45
C SER A 92 -15.10 3.96 16.37
N ALA A 93 -15.44 2.72 16.76
CA ALA A 93 -14.57 1.90 17.60
C ALA A 93 -13.33 1.43 16.82
N GLN A 94 -13.53 1.06 15.54
CA GLN A 94 -12.43 0.70 14.64
C GLN A 94 -11.49 1.91 14.39
N ARG A 95 -12.05 3.11 14.20
CA ARG A 95 -11.28 4.37 14.07
C ARG A 95 -10.45 4.64 15.31
N ALA A 96 -11.07 4.52 16.49
CA ALA A 96 -10.36 4.72 17.76
C ALA A 96 -9.23 3.69 17.97
N ALA A 97 -9.48 2.42 17.64
CA ALA A 97 -8.47 1.37 17.73
C ALA A 97 -7.29 1.63 16.78
N PHE A 98 -7.56 2.03 15.54
CA PHE A 98 -6.50 2.38 14.57
C PHE A 98 -5.72 3.61 15.02
N GLN A 99 -6.39 4.67 15.47
CA GLN A 99 -5.73 5.86 15.97
C GLN A 99 -4.80 5.53 17.14
N ALA A 100 -5.28 4.79 18.13
CA ALA A 100 -4.47 4.33 19.24
C ALA A 100 -3.27 3.48 18.79
N TYR A 101 -3.46 2.57 17.84
CA TYR A 101 -2.37 1.77 17.26
C TYR A 101 -1.28 2.66 16.65
N MET A 102 -1.65 3.70 15.90
CA MET A 102 -0.70 4.64 15.30
C MET A 102 0.00 5.52 16.35
N GLU A 103 -0.73 5.99 17.36
CA GLU A 103 -0.19 6.80 18.46
C GLU A 103 0.79 6.00 19.35
N HIS A 104 0.67 4.67 19.35
CA HIS A 104 1.62 3.77 20.04
C HIS A 104 2.75 3.26 19.11
N GLY A 105 2.99 3.92 17.97
CA GLY A 105 4.13 3.63 17.10
C GLY A 105 3.91 2.49 16.12
N GLY A 106 2.69 2.09 15.88
CA GLY A 106 2.34 1.15 14.80
C GLY A 106 2.71 1.70 13.42
N GLY A 107 3.03 0.82 12.47
CA GLY A 107 3.31 1.18 11.09
C GLY A 107 2.05 1.12 10.22
N TRP A 108 1.90 2.04 9.27
CA TRP A 108 0.78 2.02 8.33
C TRP A 108 1.19 2.33 6.90
N MET A 109 0.58 1.61 5.95
CA MET A 109 0.65 1.90 4.52
C MET A 109 -0.76 1.94 3.94
N GLY A 110 -1.09 3.02 3.21
CA GLY A 110 -2.39 3.15 2.57
C GLY A 110 -2.30 3.42 1.09
N PHE A 111 -3.23 2.84 0.35
CA PHE A 111 -3.30 2.98 -1.09
C PHE A 111 -4.54 3.78 -1.49
N HIS A 112 -4.36 4.70 -2.43
CA HIS A 112 -5.39 5.40 -3.19
C HIS A 112 -6.63 5.79 -2.38
N PHE A 113 -7.73 5.04 -2.52
CA PHE A 113 -9.01 5.34 -1.87
C PHE A 113 -8.98 5.25 -0.34
N ALA A 114 -7.95 4.63 0.24
CA ALA A 114 -7.73 4.70 1.68
C ALA A 114 -7.58 6.15 2.18
N GLY A 115 -7.13 7.09 1.33
CA GLY A 115 -7.04 8.51 1.66
C GLY A 115 -8.27 9.35 1.32
N PHE A 116 -9.25 8.79 0.63
CA PHE A 116 -10.37 9.54 0.06
C PHE A 116 -11.28 10.19 1.12
N ALA A 117 -11.61 11.46 0.93
CA ALA A 117 -12.60 12.21 1.72
C ALA A 117 -13.28 13.27 0.87
N LEU A 118 -14.58 13.45 1.03
CA LEU A 118 -15.37 14.49 0.38
C LEU A 118 -15.72 15.62 1.36
N THR A 119 -15.74 16.85 0.87
CA THR A 119 -16.22 18.02 1.62
C THR A 119 -17.15 18.88 0.76
N PRO A 120 -18.36 19.24 1.25
CA PRO A 120 -19.04 18.69 2.42
C PRO A 120 -19.43 17.24 2.14
N SER A 121 -19.42 16.39 3.13
CA SER A 121 -19.73 14.98 2.94
C SER A 121 -20.92 14.53 3.78
N ALA A 122 -21.96 14.02 3.09
CA ALA A 122 -22.91 13.13 3.71
C ALA A 122 -22.32 11.72 3.90
N TYR A 123 -21.07 11.51 3.44
CA TYR A 123 -20.38 10.25 3.52
C TYR A 123 -19.85 10.02 4.93
N PRO A 124 -20.31 9.00 5.68
CA PRO A 124 -19.92 8.82 7.08
C PRO A 124 -18.45 8.50 7.27
N ALA A 125 -17.75 8.31 6.15
CA ALA A 125 -16.35 7.93 6.14
C ALA A 125 -15.36 9.09 6.36
N ASN A 126 -15.81 10.36 6.36
CA ASN A 126 -14.91 11.45 6.71
C ASN A 126 -14.52 11.36 8.19
N TRP A 127 -13.23 11.45 8.41
CA TRP A 127 -12.64 11.29 9.73
C TRP A 127 -11.56 12.36 9.91
N ASP A 128 -11.89 13.39 10.69
CA ASP A 128 -11.10 14.61 10.78
C ASP A 128 -9.65 14.36 11.18
N TRP A 129 -9.41 13.61 12.24
CA TRP A 129 -8.06 13.25 12.66
C TRP A 129 -7.27 12.58 11.53
N TYR A 130 -7.89 11.63 10.81
CA TYR A 130 -7.25 10.86 9.76
C TYR A 130 -6.87 11.73 8.55
N HIS A 131 -7.80 12.56 8.08
CA HIS A 131 -7.57 13.35 6.87
C HIS A 131 -6.74 14.61 7.13
N ASN A 132 -6.90 15.24 8.30
CA ASN A 132 -6.29 16.54 8.59
C ASN A 132 -5.00 16.44 9.41
N THR A 133 -4.90 15.48 10.33
CA THR A 133 -3.73 15.30 11.21
C THR A 133 -2.83 14.18 10.71
N PHE A 134 -3.40 13.01 10.45
CA PHE A 134 -2.63 11.82 10.10
C PHE A 134 -2.14 11.85 8.65
N LEU A 135 -3.04 12.01 7.66
CA LEU A 135 -2.67 12.17 6.25
C LEU A 135 -2.21 13.61 5.93
N GLY A 136 -2.78 14.59 6.58
CA GLY A 136 -2.43 16.00 6.38
C GLY A 136 -2.96 16.63 5.10
N ALA A 137 -3.60 15.87 4.22
CA ALA A 137 -3.99 16.26 2.87
C ALA A 137 -5.37 16.94 2.77
N GLY A 138 -6.19 16.81 3.82
CA GLY A 138 -7.58 17.30 3.79
C GLY A 138 -8.45 16.46 2.86
N SER A 139 -9.36 17.12 2.16
CA SER A 139 -10.33 16.46 1.30
C SER A 139 -9.80 16.22 -0.11
N TYR A 140 -10.37 15.23 -0.78
CA TYR A 140 -10.23 15.04 -2.22
C TYR A 140 -10.87 16.22 -2.97
N VAL A 141 -10.19 16.69 -4.00
CA VAL A 141 -10.68 17.78 -4.87
C VAL A 141 -11.07 17.28 -6.24
N SER A 142 -10.19 16.53 -6.88
CA SER A 142 -10.41 15.94 -8.20
C SER A 142 -9.41 14.81 -8.50
N ASN A 143 -9.58 14.17 -9.64
CA ASN A 143 -8.73 13.09 -10.13
C ASN A 143 -8.53 13.16 -11.64
N THR A 144 -7.57 12.39 -12.12
CA THR A 144 -7.32 12.19 -13.56
C THR A 144 -8.31 11.21 -14.15
N TRP A 145 -9.52 11.22 -13.94
CA TRP A 145 -10.56 10.30 -14.36
C TRP A 145 -10.10 9.03 -15.15
N ARG A 146 -9.22 9.16 -16.15
CA ARG A 146 -8.56 8.00 -16.78
C ARG A 146 -7.24 7.72 -16.08
N PRO A 147 -6.95 6.45 -15.76
CA PRO A 147 -5.65 6.05 -15.31
C PRO A 147 -4.55 6.46 -16.29
N THR A 148 -3.57 7.17 -15.80
CA THR A 148 -2.51 7.77 -16.63
C THR A 148 -1.15 7.52 -16.01
N SER A 149 -0.18 7.08 -16.82
CA SER A 149 1.22 7.03 -16.39
C SER A 149 1.79 8.42 -16.28
N ALA A 150 2.53 8.67 -15.21
CA ALA A 150 3.24 9.93 -14.99
C ALA A 150 4.74 9.66 -14.80
N VAL A 151 5.57 10.66 -15.04
CA VAL A 151 6.93 10.66 -14.51
C VAL A 151 6.85 11.14 -13.06
N LEU A 152 7.29 10.30 -12.15
CA LEU A 152 7.39 10.63 -10.73
C LEU A 152 8.81 11.08 -10.40
N ARG A 153 8.91 12.12 -9.59
CA ARG A 153 10.16 12.67 -9.07
C ARG A 153 10.30 12.33 -7.60
N VAL A 154 11.48 11.86 -7.20
CA VAL A 154 11.86 11.71 -5.79
C VAL A 154 12.15 13.09 -5.22
N GLU A 155 11.39 13.49 -4.20
CA GLU A 155 11.50 14.80 -3.54
C GLU A 155 12.39 14.71 -2.30
N ASP A 156 12.33 13.58 -1.59
CA ASP A 156 13.13 13.41 -0.38
C ASP A 156 13.76 12.00 -0.32
N ARG A 157 14.95 11.95 0.31
CA ARG A 157 15.67 10.71 0.59
C ARG A 157 15.19 10.11 1.90
N HIS A 158 14.27 9.17 1.76
CA HIS A 158 13.69 8.40 2.85
C HIS A 158 14.09 6.92 2.70
N PRO A 159 14.05 6.08 3.76
CA PRO A 159 14.27 4.64 3.61
C PRO A 159 13.47 3.99 2.49
N ALA A 160 12.23 4.44 2.23
CA ALA A 160 11.40 3.95 1.13
C ALA A 160 11.88 4.40 -0.27
N THR A 161 12.58 5.52 -0.39
CA THR A 161 12.99 6.11 -1.68
C THR A 161 14.47 5.98 -1.98
N ARG A 162 15.29 5.57 -1.02
CA ARG A 162 16.77 5.58 -1.12
C ARG A 162 17.36 4.79 -2.29
N HIS A 163 16.62 3.79 -2.78
CA HIS A 163 17.04 2.93 -3.89
C HIS A 163 16.34 3.27 -5.21
N LEU A 164 15.53 4.33 -5.24
CA LEU A 164 14.87 4.77 -6.45
C LEU A 164 15.77 5.69 -7.26
N PRO A 165 15.63 5.71 -8.60
CA PRO A 165 16.22 6.77 -9.43
C PRO A 165 15.53 8.11 -9.12
N GLU A 166 16.19 9.23 -9.46
CA GLU A 166 15.64 10.58 -9.24
C GLU A 166 14.26 10.78 -9.87
N THR A 167 14.04 10.16 -11.02
CA THR A 167 12.76 10.13 -11.70
C THR A 167 12.51 8.75 -12.30
N PHE A 168 11.22 8.37 -12.39
CA PHE A 168 10.82 7.15 -13.06
C PHE A 168 9.38 7.25 -13.58
N ARG A 169 9.06 6.45 -14.57
CA ARG A 169 7.68 6.35 -15.08
C ARG A 169 6.87 5.38 -14.25
N SER A 170 5.74 5.86 -13.75
CA SER A 170 4.79 5.06 -13.00
C SER A 170 4.02 4.09 -13.91
N SER A 171 3.41 3.07 -13.30
CA SER A 171 2.23 2.43 -13.87
C SER A 171 1.09 3.45 -13.98
N PRO A 172 0.11 3.24 -14.88
CA PRO A 172 -1.08 4.09 -14.90
C PRO A 172 -1.77 4.09 -13.55
N SER A 173 -2.25 5.24 -13.10
CA SER A 173 -3.09 5.37 -11.92
C SER A 173 -4.08 6.51 -12.11
N GLU A 174 -5.20 6.43 -11.42
CA GLU A 174 -6.10 7.55 -11.23
C GLU A 174 -5.52 8.44 -10.15
N TRP A 175 -4.87 9.54 -10.52
CA TRP A 175 -4.18 10.42 -9.58
C TRP A 175 -5.17 11.37 -8.92
N TYR A 176 -5.16 11.45 -7.57
CA TYR A 176 -5.95 12.40 -6.78
C TYR A 176 -5.23 13.72 -6.59
N ARG A 177 -6.01 14.80 -6.59
CA ARG A 177 -5.63 16.12 -6.09
C ARG A 177 -6.29 16.34 -4.73
N TRP A 178 -5.56 17.01 -3.86
CA TRP A 178 -5.94 17.24 -2.48
C TRP A 178 -6.20 18.71 -2.21
N GLU A 179 -7.04 18.99 -1.21
CA GLU A 179 -7.42 20.33 -0.79
C GLU A 179 -6.22 21.11 -0.26
N LYS A 180 -5.40 20.48 0.57
CA LYS A 180 -4.28 21.14 1.23
C LYS A 180 -3.00 21.00 0.42
N ASP A 181 -2.24 22.10 0.36
CA ASP A 181 -0.87 22.05 -0.13
C ASP A 181 0.03 21.44 0.94
N LEU A 182 0.41 20.20 0.76
CA LEU A 182 1.24 19.44 1.71
C LEU A 182 2.60 20.09 1.97
N ARG A 183 3.11 20.96 1.07
CA ARG A 183 4.35 21.73 1.29
C ARG A 183 4.24 22.74 2.43
N GLN A 184 3.03 23.14 2.75
CA GLN A 184 2.74 24.07 3.85
C GLN A 184 2.57 23.34 5.19
N ASN A 185 2.56 22.02 5.20
CA ASN A 185 2.45 21.23 6.42
C ASN A 185 3.83 20.76 6.88
N PRO A 186 4.41 21.38 7.93
CA PRO A 186 5.77 21.02 8.39
C PRO A 186 5.86 19.60 8.98
N GLY A 187 4.73 18.98 9.28
CA GLY A 187 4.63 17.60 9.76
C GLY A 187 4.70 16.55 8.66
N ILE A 188 4.68 16.95 7.38
CA ILE A 188 4.66 16.05 6.22
C ILE A 188 5.99 16.12 5.48
N ASP A 189 6.54 14.96 5.13
CA ASP A 189 7.63 14.84 4.15
C ASP A 189 7.08 14.22 2.87
N ILE A 190 7.16 14.97 1.78
CA ILE A 190 6.72 14.51 0.47
C ILE A 190 7.83 13.66 -0.13
N LEU A 191 7.54 12.39 -0.39
CA LEU A 191 8.51 11.44 -0.91
C LEU A 191 8.54 11.43 -2.43
N LEU A 192 7.36 11.48 -3.08
CA LEU A 192 7.23 11.55 -4.53
C LEU A 192 6.18 12.57 -4.95
N SER A 193 6.47 13.28 -6.04
CA SER A 193 5.53 14.12 -6.76
C SER A 193 5.47 13.76 -8.25
N ILE A 194 4.41 14.22 -8.93
CA ILE A 194 4.31 14.13 -10.40
C ILE A 194 5.16 15.25 -11.01
N ASP A 195 6.00 14.89 -11.98
CA ASP A 195 6.54 15.88 -12.92
C ASP A 195 5.39 16.36 -13.83
N SER A 196 4.83 17.51 -13.52
CA SER A 196 3.65 18.03 -14.19
C SER A 196 3.87 18.28 -15.69
N THR A 197 5.11 18.43 -16.14
CA THR A 197 5.43 18.60 -17.56
C THR A 197 5.33 17.29 -18.36
N SER A 198 5.38 16.15 -17.66
CA SER A 198 5.25 14.83 -18.27
C SER A 198 3.79 14.37 -18.44
N PHE A 199 2.87 15.12 -17.88
CA PHE A 199 1.47 14.74 -17.80
C PHE A 199 0.71 15.14 -19.05
N PRO A 200 -0.09 14.26 -19.69
CA PRO A 200 -0.85 14.63 -20.90
C PRO A 200 -1.95 15.64 -20.56
N LEU A 201 -2.20 16.55 -21.51
CA LEU A 201 -3.34 17.47 -21.46
C LEU A 201 -4.65 16.69 -21.57
N GLY A 202 -5.70 17.17 -20.88
CA GLY A 202 -7.05 16.68 -21.06
C GLY A 202 -7.25 15.21 -20.74
N THR A 203 -6.86 14.78 -19.55
CA THR A 203 -7.06 13.39 -19.13
C THR A 203 -8.53 13.07 -18.88
N GLY A 204 -9.13 12.30 -19.79
CA GLY A 204 -10.47 11.75 -19.66
C GLY A 204 -11.61 12.76 -19.77
N PRO A 205 -12.76 12.52 -19.13
CA PRO A 205 -13.96 13.37 -19.21
C PRO A 205 -13.84 14.69 -18.44
N LYS A 206 -12.68 15.02 -17.91
CA LYS A 206 -12.38 16.30 -17.26
C LYS A 206 -11.36 17.09 -18.09
N PRO A 207 -11.64 17.42 -19.37
CA PRO A 207 -10.68 18.07 -20.26
C PRO A 207 -10.33 19.51 -19.85
N HIS A 208 -11.12 20.10 -18.96
CA HIS A 208 -10.90 21.43 -18.38
C HIS A 208 -9.88 21.38 -17.23
N GLU A 209 -9.57 20.22 -16.69
CA GLU A 209 -8.56 20.07 -15.65
C GLU A 209 -7.16 19.96 -16.27
N ILE A 210 -6.38 21.00 -16.04
CA ILE A 210 -5.01 21.11 -16.53
C ILE A 210 -4.05 20.80 -15.39
N TRP A 211 -3.24 19.75 -15.59
CA TRP A 211 -2.28 19.28 -14.59
C TRP A 211 -0.84 19.78 -14.83
N HIS A 212 -0.62 20.61 -15.83
CA HIS A 212 0.73 20.97 -16.29
C HIS A 212 1.49 21.95 -15.43
N SER A 213 0.80 22.78 -14.63
CA SER A 213 1.40 23.86 -13.88
C SER A 213 1.32 23.67 -12.36
N GLY A 214 0.77 22.55 -11.92
CA GLY A 214 0.58 22.28 -10.50
C GLY A 214 1.73 21.49 -9.88
N TYR A 215 1.67 21.38 -8.56
CA TYR A 215 2.50 20.49 -7.77
C TYR A 215 1.62 19.39 -7.17
N TYR A 216 1.91 18.15 -7.46
CA TYR A 216 1.04 17.01 -7.16
C TYR A 216 1.81 15.94 -6.39
N PRO A 217 1.79 15.99 -5.04
CA PRO A 217 2.36 14.93 -4.21
C PRO A 217 1.53 13.65 -4.37
N VAL A 218 2.20 12.54 -4.54
CA VAL A 218 1.56 11.23 -4.73
C VAL A 218 2.02 10.17 -3.73
N VAL A 219 3.15 10.40 -3.06
CA VAL A 219 3.61 9.59 -1.94
C VAL A 219 4.18 10.50 -0.87
N TRP A 220 3.76 10.29 0.38
CA TRP A 220 4.27 11.06 1.51
C TRP A 220 4.23 10.28 2.82
N THR A 221 4.96 10.79 3.81
CA THR A 221 4.98 10.32 5.18
C THR A 221 4.68 11.46 6.15
N ASN A 222 4.34 11.14 7.39
CA ASN A 222 4.11 12.09 8.47
C ASN A 222 5.17 11.88 9.56
N LYS A 223 5.84 12.96 9.97
CA LYS A 223 6.92 12.94 10.98
C LYS A 223 6.49 12.44 12.35
N ASN A 224 5.20 12.58 12.66
CA ASN A 224 4.64 12.19 13.95
C ASN A 224 4.13 10.74 13.96
N PHE A 225 4.05 10.09 12.79
CA PHE A 225 3.51 8.75 12.65
C PHE A 225 4.34 7.93 11.67
N LYS A 226 4.51 6.67 11.97
CA LYS A 226 5.22 5.73 11.10
C LYS A 226 4.29 5.28 9.96
N MET A 227 4.13 6.12 8.94
CA MET A 227 3.14 5.90 7.88
C MET A 227 3.69 6.23 6.50
N ILE A 228 3.13 5.60 5.47
CA ILE A 228 3.30 5.96 4.06
C ILE A 228 1.95 5.89 3.38
N TYR A 229 1.55 6.98 2.73
CA TYR A 229 0.43 7.00 1.81
C TYR A 229 0.94 6.95 0.36
N LEU A 230 0.29 6.12 -0.45
CA LEU A 230 0.57 5.98 -1.89
C LEU A 230 -0.72 6.28 -2.68
N ASN A 231 -0.67 7.30 -3.51
CA ASN A 231 -1.77 7.65 -4.42
C ASN A 231 -1.74 6.75 -5.67
N MET A 232 -1.69 5.45 -5.44
CA MET A 232 -1.63 4.37 -6.43
C MET A 232 -2.57 3.27 -5.97
N GLY A 233 -3.15 2.47 -6.88
CA GLY A 233 -4.06 1.38 -6.55
C GLY A 233 -5.39 1.40 -7.28
N HIS A 234 -5.57 2.34 -8.21
CA HIS A 234 -6.73 2.42 -9.08
C HIS A 234 -6.27 2.68 -10.51
N ASN A 235 -6.15 1.63 -11.30
CA ASN A 235 -5.87 1.74 -12.73
C ASN A 235 -6.74 0.76 -13.49
N ASP A 236 -7.91 1.21 -13.88
CA ASP A 236 -8.74 0.52 -14.86
C ASP A 236 -8.19 0.78 -16.26
N ILE A 237 -7.39 -0.15 -16.74
CA ILE A 237 -6.82 -0.07 -18.09
C ILE A 237 -7.83 -0.40 -19.18
N ASP A 238 -8.96 -0.98 -18.82
CA ASP A 238 -10.05 -1.32 -19.73
C ASP A 238 -11.24 -0.38 -19.58
N TYR A 239 -10.98 0.82 -19.16
CA TYR A 239 -11.96 1.86 -18.84
C TYR A 239 -13.00 2.10 -19.95
N GLU A 240 -12.60 1.94 -21.21
CA GLU A 240 -13.50 2.16 -22.36
C GLU A 240 -14.35 0.94 -22.72
N HIS A 241 -13.92 -0.25 -22.33
CA HIS A 241 -14.60 -1.52 -22.61
C HIS A 241 -15.66 -1.87 -21.57
N LYS A 242 -15.91 -0.97 -20.64
CA LYS A 242 -16.96 -1.02 -19.62
C LYS A 242 -17.43 -2.44 -19.32
N TYR A 243 -16.72 -3.13 -18.42
CA TYR A 243 -17.22 -4.39 -17.88
C TYR A 243 -17.16 -5.59 -18.83
N ASP A 244 -16.11 -5.68 -19.63
CA ASP A 244 -15.79 -6.98 -20.20
C ASP A 244 -15.52 -7.94 -19.02
N ALA A 245 -16.55 -8.75 -18.69
CA ALA A 245 -16.46 -9.72 -17.60
C ALA A 245 -15.32 -10.74 -17.80
N THR A 246 -14.74 -10.78 -19.01
CA THR A 246 -13.60 -11.62 -19.34
C THR A 246 -12.27 -10.94 -18.98
N ASN A 247 -12.22 -9.61 -18.88
CA ASN A 247 -11.02 -8.89 -18.47
C ASN A 247 -10.81 -9.02 -16.96
N ARG A 248 -9.87 -9.87 -16.58
CA ARG A 248 -9.55 -10.17 -15.17
C ARG A 248 -8.39 -9.36 -14.64
N THR A 249 -7.84 -8.44 -15.42
CA THR A 249 -6.60 -7.72 -15.12
C THR A 249 -6.74 -6.23 -15.39
N LEU A 250 -7.66 -5.57 -14.69
CA LEU A 250 -7.82 -4.11 -14.76
C LEU A 250 -6.72 -3.37 -13.99
N SER A 251 -6.00 -4.03 -13.07
CA SER A 251 -4.94 -3.41 -12.30
C SER A 251 -3.55 -3.85 -12.76
N TYR A 252 -2.67 -2.87 -12.91
CA TYR A 252 -1.23 -3.01 -13.12
C TYR A 252 -0.46 -2.08 -12.18
N THR A 253 -0.95 -1.91 -10.97
CA THR A 253 -0.29 -1.08 -9.95
C THR A 253 1.02 -1.72 -9.51
N LEU A 254 1.02 -3.04 -9.35
CA LEU A 254 2.16 -3.83 -8.96
C LEU A 254 2.87 -4.42 -10.20
N ASN A 255 4.03 -5.04 -10.01
CA ASN A 255 4.90 -5.54 -11.08
C ASN A 255 5.56 -4.44 -11.95
N ASN A 256 5.58 -3.19 -11.49
CA ASN A 256 6.51 -2.17 -11.95
C ASN A 256 7.73 -2.21 -11.02
N PRO A 257 8.92 -2.58 -11.50
CA PRO A 257 10.05 -2.86 -10.59
C PRO A 257 10.43 -1.69 -9.69
N VAL A 258 10.22 -0.45 -10.13
CA VAL A 258 10.56 0.75 -9.34
C VAL A 258 9.46 1.03 -8.31
N GLN A 259 8.19 0.91 -8.69
CA GLN A 259 7.06 1.02 -7.74
C GLN A 259 7.09 -0.11 -6.70
N ASP A 260 7.37 -1.33 -7.14
CA ASP A 260 7.52 -2.47 -6.25
C ASP A 260 8.64 -2.24 -5.23
N ARG A 261 9.76 -1.65 -5.67
CA ARG A 261 10.87 -1.31 -4.78
C ARG A 261 10.46 -0.28 -3.73
N LEU A 262 9.74 0.78 -4.12
CA LEU A 262 9.18 1.77 -3.22
C LEU A 262 8.30 1.13 -2.12
N ILE A 263 7.37 0.27 -2.54
CA ILE A 263 6.43 -0.39 -1.63
C ILE A 263 7.17 -1.31 -0.66
N ILE A 264 8.11 -2.10 -1.17
CA ILE A 264 8.89 -3.04 -0.33
C ILE A 264 9.79 -2.30 0.63
N ASP A 265 10.55 -1.31 0.18
CA ASP A 265 11.42 -0.54 1.07
C ASP A 265 10.61 0.22 2.12
N GLY A 266 9.42 0.70 1.74
CA GLY A 266 8.45 1.28 2.66
C GLY A 266 7.97 0.28 3.72
N LEU A 267 7.57 -0.93 3.32
CA LEU A 267 7.15 -1.97 4.26
C LEU A 267 8.28 -2.39 5.21
N LEU A 268 9.49 -2.56 4.69
CA LEU A 268 10.66 -2.91 5.50
C LEU A 268 10.97 -1.81 6.53
N TRP A 269 10.83 -0.55 6.15
CA TRP A 269 10.97 0.58 7.08
C TRP A 269 9.84 0.57 8.10
N LEU A 270 8.58 0.41 7.70
CA LEU A 270 7.42 0.36 8.59
C LEU A 270 7.49 -0.83 9.57
N GLY A 271 7.98 -1.97 9.12
CA GLY A 271 8.12 -3.18 9.95
C GLY A 271 9.37 -3.18 10.84
N SER A 272 10.33 -2.27 10.61
CA SER A 272 11.53 -2.20 11.43
C SER A 272 11.17 -1.78 12.86
N VAL A 273 11.63 -2.55 13.83
CA VAL A 273 11.59 -2.11 15.22
C VAL A 273 12.58 -0.96 15.35
N VAL A 274 12.13 0.23 15.73
CA VAL A 274 13.04 1.30 16.15
C VAL A 274 13.72 0.77 17.41
N ARG A 275 14.98 0.32 17.27
CA ARG A 275 15.81 0.12 18.46
C ARG A 275 16.16 1.54 18.90
N GLU A 276 15.58 1.99 20.00
CA GLU A 276 16.10 3.17 20.66
C GLU A 276 17.60 2.96 20.90
N PRO A 277 18.41 3.98 20.62
CA PRO A 277 19.86 3.90 20.77
C PRO A 277 20.31 3.68 22.21
#